data_b185eaf10051ce53e82fe07818665540
#
_entry.id   b185eaf10051ce53e82fe07818665540
#
_cell.length_a   1.000
_cell.length_b   1.000
_cell.length_c   1.000
_cell.angle_alpha   90.00
_cell.angle_beta   90.00
_cell.angle_gamma   90.00
#
_symmetry.space_group_name_H-M   'P 1'
#
loop_
_entity.id
_entity.type
_entity.pdbx_description
1 polymer ?
#
loop_
_entity_poly.entity_id
_entity_poly.type
_entity_poly.pdbx_seq_one_letter_code
_entity_poly.pdbx_strand_id
1 'polypeptide(L)'
;MAPLGALLAAAALAAAGCGGSGDEATTVVRTVTETVPATTTPAGAAATGTTETTAPDRRAARATAEAALLRLEDLPSGWVAQDETEEPEPAGAACWRAAGVTATVADAVAPSFTGPSMSAVTNAVALFPDADAASAGVKAVGDAKLRACLARELTAFLRGSIDRDRYEEAQVFDAETAALSVAPYGAESAGFRITVPLDDGTTRAELYGDWIAIRDGAAVTQLSFISAIRPPEEAFRDDLSRTAATRLRAATGG
;
A
#
# COMPACT_ATOMS: atom_id res chain seq x y z
N MET A 1 -22.85 -22.19 -14.37
CA MET A 1 -21.52 -22.15 -13.72
C MET A 1 -20.95 -20.76 -13.97
N ALA A 2 -21.07 -19.86 -13.01
CA ALA A 2 -20.46 -18.55 -13.13
C ALA A 2 -19.07 -18.63 -12.47
N PRO A 3 -18.05 -18.08 -13.10
CA PRO A 3 -16.68 -18.28 -12.66
C PRO A 3 -16.40 -17.52 -11.35
N LEU A 4 -15.59 -18.12 -10.48
CA LEU A 4 -14.91 -17.52 -9.33
C LEU A 4 -14.27 -16.14 -9.64
N GLY A 5 -14.13 -15.79 -10.92
CA GLY A 5 -13.52 -14.55 -11.39
C GLY A 5 -14.17 -13.25 -10.90
N ALA A 6 -15.45 -13.27 -10.56
CA ALA A 6 -16.13 -12.08 -10.04
C ALA A 6 -15.77 -11.75 -8.57
N LEU A 7 -15.36 -12.76 -7.79
CA LEU A 7 -14.89 -12.60 -6.42
C LEU A 7 -13.47 -12.04 -6.34
N LEU A 8 -12.67 -12.25 -7.36
CA LEU A 8 -11.25 -11.85 -7.39
C LEU A 8 -11.04 -10.39 -7.77
N ALA A 9 -11.92 -9.80 -8.56
CA ALA A 9 -11.85 -8.36 -8.86
C ALA A 9 -11.97 -7.51 -7.59
N ALA A 10 -12.78 -7.96 -6.61
CA ALA A 10 -12.94 -7.28 -5.34
C ALA A 10 -11.73 -7.42 -4.39
N ALA A 11 -10.94 -8.51 -4.49
CA ALA A 11 -9.79 -8.72 -3.62
C ALA A 11 -8.55 -7.91 -4.04
N ALA A 12 -8.42 -7.55 -5.33
CA ALA A 12 -7.32 -6.70 -5.82
C ALA A 12 -7.38 -5.28 -5.26
N LEU A 13 -8.59 -4.79 -4.94
CA LEU A 13 -8.84 -3.45 -4.40
C LEU A 13 -8.36 -3.27 -2.94
N ALA A 14 -8.18 -4.35 -2.19
CA ALA A 14 -7.84 -4.29 -0.76
C ALA A 14 -6.34 -4.02 -0.47
N ALA A 15 -5.47 -4.07 -1.47
CA ALA A 15 -4.01 -4.07 -1.23
C ALA A 15 -3.34 -2.69 -1.41
N ALA A 16 -4.04 -1.68 -1.91
CA ALA A 16 -3.44 -0.41 -2.36
C ALA A 16 -3.42 0.69 -1.28
N GLY A 17 -3.31 0.40 -0.01
CA GLY A 17 -3.55 1.39 1.00
C GLY A 17 -2.43 1.74 1.96
N CYS A 18 -1.51 2.59 1.56
CA CYS A 18 -0.70 3.42 2.47
C CYS A 18 -0.95 4.92 2.28
N GLY A 19 -2.16 5.35 1.90
CA GLY A 19 -2.51 6.75 1.73
C GLY A 19 -3.43 7.23 2.87
N GLY A 20 -2.91 8.05 3.78
CA GLY A 20 -3.72 8.77 4.75
C GLY A 20 -4.45 9.92 4.07
N SER A 21 -5.74 9.80 3.79
CA SER A 21 -6.58 10.94 3.45
C SER A 21 -6.72 11.84 4.66
N GLY A 22 -6.18 13.05 4.57
CA GLY A 22 -6.37 14.07 5.58
C GLY A 22 -7.84 14.48 5.65
N ASP A 23 -8.43 14.33 6.82
CA ASP A 23 -9.68 14.96 7.20
C ASP A 23 -9.60 16.47 6.90
N GLU A 24 -10.45 16.95 5.99
CA GLU A 24 -10.79 18.36 5.92
C GLU A 24 -11.52 18.76 7.21
N ALA A 25 -10.73 19.09 8.24
CA ALA A 25 -11.26 19.75 9.41
C ALA A 25 -11.76 21.13 8.96
N THR A 26 -13.07 21.29 8.87
CA THR A 26 -13.74 22.57 8.76
C THR A 26 -13.37 23.41 9.97
N THR A 27 -12.33 24.24 9.82
CA THR A 27 -11.90 25.17 10.87
C THR A 27 -12.91 26.29 10.95
N VAL A 28 -13.81 26.21 11.92
CA VAL A 28 -14.62 27.35 12.35
C VAL A 28 -13.66 28.33 13.03
N VAL A 29 -13.25 29.37 12.30
CA VAL A 29 -12.48 30.48 12.85
C VAL A 29 -13.39 31.28 13.79
N ARG A 30 -13.25 31.04 15.07
CA ARG A 30 -13.77 31.95 16.12
C ARG A 30 -12.71 33.01 16.39
N THR A 31 -12.94 34.19 15.83
CA THR A 31 -12.11 35.37 16.13
C THR A 31 -12.41 35.80 17.57
N VAL A 32 -11.50 35.52 18.49
CA VAL A 32 -11.48 36.15 19.83
C VAL A 32 -10.47 37.29 19.77
N THR A 33 -10.98 38.50 19.77
CA THR A 33 -10.16 39.71 19.88
C THR A 33 -9.80 39.91 21.36
N GLU A 34 -8.61 39.51 21.73
CA GLU A 34 -8.07 39.81 23.07
C GLU A 34 -7.02 40.91 22.96
N THR A 35 -7.35 42.04 23.57
CA THR A 35 -6.52 43.24 23.64
C THR A 35 -5.49 43.06 24.75
N VAL A 36 -4.21 42.92 24.43
CA VAL A 36 -3.11 42.87 25.41
C VAL A 36 -2.34 44.20 25.38
N PRO A 37 -2.07 44.80 26.56
CA PRO A 37 -1.33 46.05 26.60
C PRO A 37 0.17 45.89 26.37
N ALA A 38 0.74 46.90 25.70
CA ALA A 38 2.15 47.03 25.39
C ALA A 38 3.04 47.08 26.64
N THR A 39 4.04 46.19 26.69
CA THR A 39 5.16 46.31 27.60
C THR A 39 6.49 46.27 26.83
N THR A 40 7.31 47.25 27.18
CA THR A 40 8.58 47.68 26.63
C THR A 40 9.65 46.59 26.53
N THR A 41 10.43 46.67 25.45
CA THR A 41 11.67 45.98 25.10
C THR A 41 12.78 46.06 26.15
N PRO A 42 13.66 45.05 26.24
CA PRO A 42 15.09 45.30 26.02
C PRO A 42 15.72 44.48 24.90
N ALA A 43 16.65 45.15 24.27
CA ALA A 43 17.45 44.62 23.16
C ALA A 43 18.42 43.52 23.57
N GLY A 44 18.67 42.59 22.65
CA GLY A 44 19.90 41.81 22.60
C GLY A 44 19.76 40.34 22.92
N ALA A 45 19.38 39.53 21.92
CA ALA A 45 19.80 38.13 21.83
C ALA A 45 20.01 37.76 20.36
N ALA A 46 21.16 37.20 20.09
CA ALA A 46 21.61 36.72 18.78
C ALA A 46 20.56 35.80 18.14
N ALA A 47 20.22 36.10 16.90
CA ALA A 47 19.43 35.24 16.05
C ALA A 47 20.20 33.95 15.80
N THR A 48 19.96 32.92 16.59
CA THR A 48 20.21 31.54 16.16
C THR A 48 19.25 31.27 15.01
N GLY A 49 19.82 31.25 13.79
CA GLY A 49 19.09 30.88 12.60
C GLY A 49 18.54 29.47 12.78
N THR A 50 17.29 29.36 13.16
CA THR A 50 16.53 28.15 13.04
C THR A 50 16.41 27.93 11.52
N THR A 51 17.15 26.98 10.99
CA THR A 51 16.97 26.51 9.63
C THR A 51 15.55 25.96 9.58
N GLU A 52 14.64 26.78 9.07
CA GLU A 52 13.26 26.36 8.78
C GLU A 52 13.39 25.26 7.72
N THR A 53 13.29 24.00 8.15
CA THR A 53 13.20 22.86 7.24
C THR A 53 11.91 23.04 6.47
N THR A 54 12.02 23.60 5.27
CA THR A 54 10.89 23.80 4.37
C THR A 54 10.21 22.46 4.19
N ALA A 55 8.94 22.36 4.60
CA ALA A 55 8.15 21.16 4.40
C ALA A 55 8.25 20.79 2.91
N PRO A 56 8.58 19.54 2.56
CA PRO A 56 8.75 19.13 1.17
C PRO A 56 7.49 19.51 0.39
N ASP A 57 7.70 20.08 -0.80
CA ASP A 57 6.59 20.44 -1.68
C ASP A 57 5.82 19.16 -2.00
N ARG A 58 4.64 18.99 -1.41
CA ARG A 58 3.78 17.81 -1.58
C ARG A 58 3.48 17.52 -3.04
N ARG A 59 3.41 18.56 -3.87
CA ARG A 59 3.16 18.38 -5.30
C ARG A 59 4.37 17.75 -6.00
N ALA A 60 5.57 18.20 -5.69
CA ALA A 60 6.80 17.61 -6.24
C ALA A 60 6.99 16.17 -5.71
N ALA A 61 6.72 15.95 -4.43
CA ALA A 61 6.76 14.61 -3.84
C ALA A 61 5.76 13.66 -4.53
N ARG A 62 4.51 14.11 -4.76
CA ARG A 62 3.52 13.31 -5.47
C ARG A 62 3.95 12.98 -6.91
N ALA A 63 4.47 13.95 -7.65
CA ALA A 63 5.00 13.72 -8.99
C ALA A 63 6.14 12.69 -9.01
N THR A 64 7.02 12.69 -7.98
CA THR A 64 8.06 11.68 -7.81
C THR A 64 7.45 10.30 -7.56
N ALA A 65 6.44 10.19 -6.68
CA ALA A 65 5.76 8.93 -6.42
C ALA A 65 5.08 8.38 -7.70
N GLU A 66 4.37 9.23 -8.44
CA GLU A 66 3.72 8.86 -9.71
C GLU A 66 4.73 8.40 -10.78
N ALA A 67 5.91 9.04 -10.87
CA ALA A 67 6.96 8.65 -11.81
C ALA A 67 7.57 7.27 -11.50
N ALA A 68 7.53 6.85 -10.24
CA ALA A 68 8.08 5.57 -9.78
C ALA A 68 7.11 4.39 -9.94
N LEU A 69 5.84 4.64 -10.29
CA LEU A 69 4.85 3.57 -10.45
C LEU A 69 5.17 2.65 -11.63
N LEU A 70 4.80 1.38 -11.48
CA LEU A 70 4.76 0.44 -12.60
C LEU A 70 3.73 0.89 -13.64
N ARG A 71 3.99 0.50 -14.89
CA ARG A 71 3.13 0.74 -16.03
C ARG A 71 2.79 -0.58 -16.71
N LEU A 72 1.74 -0.60 -17.53
CA LEU A 72 1.34 -1.79 -18.26
C LEU A 72 2.48 -2.39 -19.11
N GLU A 73 3.35 -1.54 -19.65
CA GLU A 73 4.51 -1.96 -20.45
C GLU A 73 5.57 -2.73 -19.66
N ASP A 74 5.55 -2.68 -18.32
CA ASP A 74 6.45 -3.43 -17.45
C ASP A 74 5.98 -4.87 -17.22
N LEU A 75 4.73 -5.18 -17.56
CA LEU A 75 4.15 -6.51 -17.41
C LEU A 75 4.24 -7.31 -18.70
N PRO A 76 4.23 -8.64 -18.61
CA PRO A 76 4.20 -9.50 -19.80
C PRO A 76 2.97 -9.23 -20.67
N SER A 77 3.02 -9.66 -21.93
CA SER A 77 1.87 -9.59 -22.84
C SER A 77 0.65 -10.34 -22.27
N GLY A 78 -0.55 -9.80 -22.51
CA GLY A 78 -1.80 -10.38 -22.03
C GLY A 78 -2.29 -9.83 -20.70
N TRP A 79 -1.54 -8.91 -20.08
CA TRP A 79 -2.01 -8.10 -18.95
C TRP A 79 -2.77 -6.88 -19.44
N VAL A 80 -3.72 -6.43 -18.66
CA VAL A 80 -4.53 -5.21 -18.93
C VAL A 80 -4.59 -4.35 -17.67
N ALA A 81 -4.55 -3.04 -17.88
CA ALA A 81 -4.81 -2.09 -16.80
C ALA A 81 -6.33 -1.96 -16.60
N GLN A 82 -6.76 -1.91 -15.35
CA GLN A 82 -8.15 -1.65 -14.97
C GLN A 82 -8.26 -0.18 -14.57
N ASP A 83 -9.17 0.54 -15.20
CA ASP A 83 -9.52 1.88 -14.75
C ASP A 83 -10.32 1.76 -13.46
N GLU A 84 -9.74 2.14 -12.34
CA GLU A 84 -10.44 2.20 -11.07
C GLU A 84 -11.30 3.47 -11.05
N THR A 85 -12.61 3.31 -11.04
CA THR A 85 -13.57 4.42 -11.05
C THR A 85 -13.87 4.98 -9.65
N GLU A 86 -13.45 4.30 -8.61
CA GLU A 86 -13.56 4.74 -7.21
C GLU A 86 -12.26 4.40 -6.47
N GLU A 87 -11.69 5.37 -5.76
CA GLU A 87 -10.63 5.11 -4.78
C GLU A 87 -11.27 4.40 -3.57
N PRO A 88 -11.10 3.07 -3.41
CA PRO A 88 -11.60 2.42 -2.21
C PRO A 88 -10.76 2.88 -1.02
N GLU A 89 -11.41 3.06 0.13
CA GLU A 89 -10.64 3.24 1.37
C GLU A 89 -9.58 2.14 1.50
N PRO A 90 -8.34 2.50 1.81
CA PRO A 90 -7.25 1.54 1.86
C PRO A 90 -7.54 0.46 2.91
N ALA A 91 -7.84 -0.73 2.43
CA ALA A 91 -8.01 -1.88 3.32
C ALA A 91 -6.76 -2.05 4.19
N GLY A 92 -6.95 -2.18 5.48
CA GLY A 92 -5.84 -2.36 6.41
C GLY A 92 -5.18 -1.08 6.91
N ALA A 93 -5.67 0.13 6.61
CA ALA A 93 -5.12 1.38 7.13
C ALA A 93 -5.00 1.38 8.67
N ALA A 94 -5.98 0.77 9.37
CA ALA A 94 -5.92 0.59 10.82
C ALA A 94 -4.75 -0.31 11.24
N CYS A 95 -4.46 -1.36 10.49
CA CYS A 95 -3.34 -2.28 10.75
C CYS A 95 -1.99 -1.58 10.62
N TRP A 96 -1.81 -0.76 9.59
CA TRP A 96 -0.58 0.01 9.37
C TRP A 96 -0.36 1.04 10.48
N ARG A 97 -1.40 1.78 10.89
CA ARG A 97 -1.32 2.69 12.03
C ARG A 97 -0.97 1.97 13.32
N ALA A 98 -1.59 0.81 13.57
CA ALA A 98 -1.29 -0.01 14.76
C ALA A 98 0.14 -0.57 14.75
N ALA A 99 0.74 -0.77 13.57
CA ALA A 99 2.14 -1.15 13.41
C ALA A 99 3.13 0.03 13.58
N GLY A 100 2.63 1.25 13.83
CA GLY A 100 3.47 2.43 14.04
C GLY A 100 4.04 3.03 12.76
N VAL A 101 3.48 2.71 11.60
CA VAL A 101 3.88 3.33 10.34
C VAL A 101 3.37 4.77 10.34
N THR A 102 4.29 5.72 10.19
CA THR A 102 3.98 7.15 10.19
C THR A 102 3.32 7.57 8.88
N ALA A 103 2.64 8.73 8.92
CA ALA A 103 2.05 9.32 7.72
C ALA A 103 3.12 9.60 6.64
N THR A 104 2.77 9.36 5.40
CA THR A 104 3.56 9.68 4.22
C THR A 104 3.52 11.18 3.92
N VAL A 105 4.53 11.70 3.26
CA VAL A 105 4.55 13.07 2.70
C VAL A 105 3.68 13.11 1.44
N ALA A 106 3.79 12.06 0.62
CA ALA A 106 2.99 11.83 -0.58
C ALA A 106 2.96 10.35 -0.89
N ASP A 107 1.95 9.94 -1.61
CA ASP A 107 1.78 8.60 -2.13
C ASP A 107 1.12 8.63 -3.52
N ALA A 108 1.30 7.55 -4.26
CA ALA A 108 0.65 7.30 -5.53
C ALA A 108 0.41 5.80 -5.69
N VAL A 109 -0.66 5.46 -6.40
CA VAL A 109 -1.06 4.09 -6.72
C VAL A 109 -1.20 3.94 -8.22
N ALA A 110 -0.66 2.87 -8.78
CA ALA A 110 -0.87 2.51 -10.18
C ALA A 110 -2.28 1.94 -10.38
N PRO A 111 -2.83 1.98 -11.60
CA PRO A 111 -3.98 1.16 -11.96
C PRO A 111 -3.75 -0.30 -11.56
N SER A 112 -4.80 -1.00 -11.19
CA SER A 112 -4.71 -2.44 -10.98
C SER A 112 -4.46 -3.13 -12.32
N PHE A 113 -3.50 -4.05 -12.38
CA PHE A 113 -3.22 -4.83 -13.57
C PHE A 113 -3.78 -6.23 -13.40
N THR A 114 -4.63 -6.66 -14.32
CA THR A 114 -5.18 -8.02 -14.34
C THR A 114 -4.54 -8.84 -15.46
N GLY A 115 -4.18 -10.06 -15.14
CA GLY A 115 -3.47 -10.97 -16.02
C GLY A 115 -4.22 -12.28 -16.24
N PRO A 116 -3.60 -13.21 -16.99
CA PRO A 116 -4.17 -14.53 -17.20
C PRO A 116 -4.32 -15.31 -15.90
N SER A 117 -5.20 -16.32 -15.90
CA SER A 117 -5.42 -17.24 -14.76
C SER A 117 -5.85 -16.54 -13.46
N MET A 118 -6.68 -15.50 -13.56
CA MET A 118 -7.21 -14.76 -12.41
C MET A 118 -6.09 -14.21 -11.52
N SER A 119 -5.06 -13.66 -12.14
CA SER A 119 -3.97 -12.97 -11.44
C SER A 119 -4.17 -11.47 -11.48
N ALA A 120 -3.76 -10.79 -10.43
CA ALA A 120 -3.73 -9.33 -10.37
C ALA A 120 -2.44 -8.84 -9.73
N VAL A 121 -1.99 -7.66 -10.16
CA VAL A 121 -0.86 -6.93 -9.56
C VAL A 121 -1.30 -5.51 -9.28
N THR A 122 -0.99 -5.03 -8.10
CA THR A 122 -1.07 -3.60 -7.76
C THR A 122 0.30 -3.09 -7.33
N ASN A 123 0.53 -1.81 -7.54
CA ASN A 123 1.75 -1.14 -7.13
C ASN A 123 1.43 0.22 -6.51
N ALA A 124 1.97 0.47 -5.35
CA ALA A 124 1.90 1.75 -4.67
C ALA A 124 3.30 2.26 -4.36
N VAL A 125 3.48 3.58 -4.39
CA VAL A 125 4.72 4.24 -3.98
C VAL A 125 4.39 5.27 -2.91
N ALA A 126 5.13 5.23 -1.81
CA ALA A 126 5.00 6.14 -0.68
C ALA A 126 6.32 6.86 -0.43
N LEU A 127 6.27 8.18 -0.26
CA LEU A 127 7.38 9.00 0.18
C LEU A 127 7.20 9.35 1.65
N PHE A 128 8.18 9.01 2.46
CA PHE A 128 8.22 9.27 3.89
C PHE A 128 9.01 10.55 4.18
N PRO A 129 8.88 11.14 5.39
CA PRO A 129 9.64 12.32 5.77
C PRO A 129 11.15 12.12 5.70
N ASP A 130 11.62 10.91 6.00
CA ASP A 130 13.03 10.53 6.02
C ASP A 130 13.22 9.01 5.80
N ALA A 131 14.47 8.59 5.71
CA ALA A 131 14.85 7.20 5.48
C ALA A 131 14.53 6.29 6.69
N ASP A 132 14.52 6.82 7.90
CA ASP A 132 14.21 6.04 9.11
C ASP A 132 12.72 5.70 9.18
N ALA A 133 11.85 6.66 8.84
CA ALA A 133 10.42 6.43 8.72
C ALA A 133 10.10 5.42 7.61
N ALA A 134 10.77 5.51 6.46
CA ALA A 134 10.64 4.55 5.37
C ALA A 134 11.12 3.14 5.78
N SER A 135 12.24 3.05 6.50
CA SER A 135 12.76 1.80 7.07
C SER A 135 11.78 1.16 8.05
N ALA A 136 11.15 1.97 8.91
CA ALA A 136 10.11 1.48 9.83
C ALA A 136 8.93 0.88 9.05
N GLY A 137 8.51 1.49 7.93
CA GLY A 137 7.48 0.98 7.04
C GLY A 137 7.82 -0.40 6.47
N VAL A 138 9.04 -0.59 5.94
CA VAL A 138 9.48 -1.90 5.42
C VAL A 138 9.60 -2.94 6.52
N LYS A 139 10.13 -2.58 7.70
CA LYS A 139 10.22 -3.49 8.85
C LYS A 139 8.85 -3.93 9.34
N ALA A 140 7.85 -3.05 9.30
CA ALA A 140 6.48 -3.39 9.65
C ALA A 140 5.92 -4.53 8.77
N VAL A 141 6.27 -4.58 7.47
CA VAL A 141 5.89 -5.67 6.56
C VAL A 141 6.40 -7.03 7.07
N GLY A 142 7.55 -7.06 7.73
CA GLY A 142 8.11 -8.24 8.39
C GLY A 142 7.40 -8.62 9.71
N ASP A 143 6.59 -7.72 10.31
CA ASP A 143 5.96 -7.93 11.61
C ASP A 143 4.78 -8.93 11.52
N ALA A 144 4.82 -9.96 12.36
CA ALA A 144 3.76 -10.96 12.44
C ALA A 144 2.41 -10.38 12.87
N LYS A 145 2.40 -9.32 13.70
CA LYS A 145 1.16 -8.66 14.15
C LYS A 145 0.48 -7.91 13.02
N LEU A 146 1.26 -7.20 12.19
CA LEU A 146 0.73 -6.52 11.00
C LEU A 146 0.13 -7.56 10.04
N ARG A 147 0.88 -8.63 9.73
CA ARG A 147 0.40 -9.69 8.84
C ARG A 147 -0.90 -10.32 9.33
N ALA A 148 -0.97 -10.67 10.63
CA ALA A 148 -2.18 -11.23 11.24
C ALA A 148 -3.36 -10.25 11.21
N CYS A 149 -3.11 -8.96 11.37
CA CYS A 149 -4.14 -7.93 11.25
C CYS A 149 -4.68 -7.87 9.81
N LEU A 150 -3.80 -7.74 8.82
CA LEU A 150 -4.17 -7.69 7.40
C LEU A 150 -4.90 -8.97 6.94
N ALA A 151 -4.48 -10.14 7.41
CA ALA A 151 -5.14 -11.41 7.12
C ALA A 151 -6.59 -11.43 7.63
N ARG A 152 -6.84 -10.94 8.85
CA ARG A 152 -8.21 -10.84 9.39
C ARG A 152 -9.07 -9.85 8.59
N GLU A 153 -8.51 -8.69 8.23
CA GLU A 153 -9.20 -7.67 7.42
C GLU A 153 -9.57 -8.24 6.04
N LEU A 154 -8.62 -8.90 5.37
CA LEU A 154 -8.86 -9.54 4.08
C LEU A 154 -9.93 -10.64 4.18
N THR A 155 -9.84 -11.49 5.21
CA THR A 155 -10.85 -12.53 5.44
C THR A 155 -12.24 -11.93 5.67
N ALA A 156 -12.34 -10.87 6.47
CA ALA A 156 -13.61 -10.19 6.74
C ALA A 156 -14.18 -9.55 5.47
N PHE A 157 -13.33 -8.90 4.66
CA PHE A 157 -13.69 -8.33 3.39
C PHE A 157 -14.23 -9.39 2.42
N LEU A 158 -13.52 -10.50 2.24
CA LEU A 158 -13.95 -11.59 1.37
C LEU A 158 -15.28 -12.19 1.83
N ARG A 159 -15.45 -12.40 3.14
CA ARG A 159 -16.74 -12.88 3.69
C ARG A 159 -17.90 -11.91 3.42
N GLY A 160 -17.64 -10.60 3.49
CA GLY A 160 -18.61 -9.56 3.19
C GLY A 160 -18.93 -9.41 1.70
N SER A 161 -17.98 -9.79 0.83
CA SER A 161 -18.11 -9.65 -0.63
C SER A 161 -18.78 -10.85 -1.30
N ILE A 162 -19.05 -11.94 -0.57
CA ILE A 162 -19.76 -13.09 -1.11
C ILE A 162 -21.24 -12.74 -1.28
N ASP A 163 -21.74 -12.80 -2.51
CA ASP A 163 -23.15 -12.76 -2.83
C ASP A 163 -23.82 -14.07 -2.36
N ARG A 164 -24.47 -14.03 -1.19
CA ARG A 164 -25.11 -15.19 -0.56
C ARG A 164 -26.30 -15.72 -1.36
N ASP A 165 -26.97 -14.87 -2.10
CA ASP A 165 -28.10 -15.29 -2.94
C ASP A 165 -27.64 -16.13 -4.12
N ARG A 166 -26.41 -15.88 -4.58
CA ARG A 166 -25.79 -16.58 -5.70
C ARG A 166 -24.89 -17.76 -5.29
N TYR A 167 -24.30 -17.70 -4.10
CA TYR A 167 -23.32 -18.65 -3.59
C TYR A 167 -23.67 -19.05 -2.15
N GLU A 168 -24.83 -19.69 -1.97
CA GLU A 168 -25.38 -20.03 -0.65
C GLU A 168 -24.43 -20.90 0.19
N GLU A 169 -23.70 -21.81 -0.46
CA GLU A 169 -22.76 -22.75 0.18
C GLU A 169 -21.32 -22.22 0.26
N ALA A 170 -21.03 -21.02 -0.30
CA ALA A 170 -19.68 -20.51 -0.31
C ALA A 170 -19.16 -20.16 1.09
N GLN A 171 -17.96 -20.61 1.38
CA GLN A 171 -17.27 -20.39 2.66
C GLN A 171 -15.89 -19.77 2.44
N VAL A 172 -15.55 -18.81 3.28
CA VAL A 172 -14.20 -18.24 3.40
C VAL A 172 -13.65 -18.66 4.75
N PHE A 173 -12.57 -19.42 4.73
CA PHE A 173 -11.89 -19.85 5.96
C PHE A 173 -10.92 -18.77 6.46
N ASP A 174 -10.37 -18.98 7.64
CA ASP A 174 -9.40 -18.04 8.19
C ASP A 174 -8.11 -18.08 7.38
N ALA A 175 -7.58 -16.89 7.12
CA ALA A 175 -6.36 -16.74 6.36
C ALA A 175 -5.12 -17.15 7.15
N GLU A 176 -4.18 -17.77 6.47
CA GLU A 176 -2.85 -18.08 6.97
C GLU A 176 -1.83 -17.04 6.46
N THR A 177 -0.78 -16.79 7.23
CA THR A 177 0.29 -15.86 6.85
C THR A 177 1.66 -16.51 6.97
N ALA A 178 2.52 -16.24 5.99
CA ALA A 178 3.91 -16.67 6.00
C ALA A 178 4.84 -15.53 5.57
N ALA A 179 6.03 -15.44 6.16
CA ALA A 179 7.06 -14.55 5.64
C ALA A 179 7.54 -15.06 4.27
N LEU A 180 7.75 -14.14 3.33
CA LEU A 180 8.41 -14.44 2.05
C LEU A 180 9.91 -14.17 2.15
N SER A 181 10.69 -15.06 1.57
CA SER A 181 12.08 -14.76 1.25
C SER A 181 12.09 -13.83 0.03
N VAL A 182 12.62 -12.64 0.18
CA VAL A 182 12.71 -11.62 -0.88
C VAL A 182 14.18 -11.29 -1.12
N ALA A 183 14.56 -11.15 -2.38
CA ALA A 183 15.90 -10.69 -2.73
C ALA A 183 16.11 -9.22 -2.32
N PRO A 184 17.35 -8.78 -2.12
CA PRO A 184 17.67 -7.39 -1.78
C PRO A 184 17.55 -6.49 -3.02
N TYR A 185 16.32 -6.09 -3.39
CA TYR A 185 16.08 -5.25 -4.56
C TYR A 185 16.47 -3.78 -4.36
N GLY A 186 16.42 -3.28 -3.13
CA GLY A 186 16.78 -1.92 -2.72
C GLY A 186 17.65 -1.91 -1.47
N ALA A 187 17.68 -0.80 -0.77
CA ALA A 187 18.41 -0.69 0.50
C ALA A 187 17.83 -1.63 1.58
N GLU A 188 16.52 -1.84 1.54
CA GLU A 188 15.78 -2.81 2.35
C GLU A 188 14.66 -3.43 1.53
N SER A 189 14.36 -4.70 1.78
CA SER A 189 13.23 -5.40 1.17
C SER A 189 12.63 -6.37 2.18
N ALA A 190 11.30 -6.45 2.23
CA ALA A 190 10.57 -7.40 3.06
C ALA A 190 9.31 -7.86 2.34
N GLY A 191 8.83 -9.05 2.66
CA GLY A 191 7.60 -9.55 2.06
C GLY A 191 6.93 -10.61 2.91
N PHE A 192 5.64 -10.81 2.64
CA PHE A 192 4.85 -11.87 3.24
C PHE A 192 3.78 -12.37 2.28
N ARG A 193 3.27 -13.57 2.55
CA ARG A 193 2.12 -14.17 1.88
C ARG A 193 0.95 -14.26 2.83
N ILE A 194 -0.25 -14.00 2.34
CA ILE A 194 -1.52 -14.40 2.91
C ILE A 194 -2.13 -15.46 2.00
N THR A 195 -2.59 -16.57 2.57
CA THR A 195 -3.33 -17.61 1.88
C THR A 195 -4.71 -17.71 2.50
N VAL A 196 -5.75 -17.55 1.68
CA VAL A 196 -7.14 -17.65 2.12
C VAL A 196 -7.78 -18.87 1.47
N PRO A 197 -8.09 -19.92 2.23
CA PRO A 197 -8.83 -21.06 1.71
C PRO A 197 -10.29 -20.67 1.44
N LEU A 198 -10.81 -21.10 0.30
CA LEU A 198 -12.18 -20.84 -0.18
C LEU A 198 -12.85 -22.17 -0.54
N ASP A 199 -14.15 -22.25 -0.31
CA ASP A 199 -14.97 -23.38 -0.77
C ASP A 199 -16.27 -22.79 -1.35
N ASP A 200 -16.64 -23.16 -2.58
CA ASP A 200 -17.88 -22.71 -3.22
C ASP A 200 -19.02 -23.74 -3.10
N GLY A 201 -18.83 -24.76 -2.25
CA GLY A 201 -19.75 -25.89 -2.07
C GLY A 201 -19.49 -27.04 -3.05
N THR A 202 -18.66 -26.82 -4.08
CA THR A 202 -18.29 -27.84 -5.08
C THR A 202 -16.79 -28.01 -5.25
N THR A 203 -16.05 -26.94 -5.08
CA THR A 203 -14.61 -26.89 -5.32
C THR A 203 -13.92 -26.10 -4.20
N ARG A 204 -12.84 -26.68 -3.68
CA ARG A 204 -11.91 -25.95 -2.80
C ARG A 204 -10.84 -25.27 -3.63
N ALA A 205 -10.58 -24.03 -3.30
CA ALA A 205 -9.54 -23.21 -3.91
C ALA A 205 -8.80 -22.43 -2.83
N GLU A 206 -7.68 -21.85 -3.19
CA GLU A 206 -6.92 -20.94 -2.34
C GLU A 206 -6.69 -19.64 -3.09
N LEU A 207 -6.91 -18.53 -2.40
CA LEU A 207 -6.50 -17.22 -2.84
C LEU A 207 -5.16 -16.90 -2.19
N TYR A 208 -4.17 -16.58 -3.01
CA TYR A 208 -2.84 -16.19 -2.58
C TYR A 208 -2.65 -14.69 -2.79
N GLY A 209 -2.15 -14.02 -1.76
CA GLY A 209 -1.70 -12.64 -1.85
C GLY A 209 -0.26 -12.56 -1.37
N ASP A 210 0.66 -12.10 -2.23
CA ASP A 210 2.04 -11.81 -1.87
C ASP A 210 2.22 -10.29 -1.81
N TRP A 211 2.75 -9.79 -0.70
CA TRP A 211 3.08 -8.38 -0.51
C TRP A 211 4.58 -8.23 -0.38
N ILE A 212 5.16 -7.31 -1.17
CA ILE A 212 6.59 -7.01 -1.15
C ILE A 212 6.76 -5.50 -1.04
N ALA A 213 7.53 -5.06 -0.06
CA ALA A 213 7.95 -3.67 0.11
C ALA A 213 9.44 -3.54 -0.14
N ILE A 214 9.85 -2.52 -0.89
CA ILE A 214 11.22 -2.23 -1.28
C ILE A 214 11.51 -0.76 -1.00
N ARG A 215 12.56 -0.48 -0.22
CA ARG A 215 12.97 0.88 0.13
C ARG A 215 14.20 1.32 -0.65
N ASP A 216 14.17 2.58 -1.05
CA ASP A 216 15.35 3.32 -1.48
C ASP A 216 15.27 4.76 -0.93
N GLY A 217 16.28 5.15 -0.13
CA GLY A 217 16.23 6.43 0.59
C GLY A 217 15.00 6.55 1.50
N ALA A 218 14.24 7.63 1.36
CA ALA A 218 12.98 7.91 2.04
C ALA A 218 11.75 7.40 1.28
N ALA A 219 11.93 6.68 0.17
CA ALA A 219 10.85 6.17 -0.65
C ALA A 219 10.68 4.66 -0.49
N VAL A 220 9.44 4.19 -0.54
CA VAL A 220 9.06 2.78 -0.52
C VAL A 220 8.14 2.50 -1.68
N THR A 221 8.45 1.49 -2.50
CA THR A 221 7.48 0.90 -3.43
C THR A 221 6.94 -0.38 -2.84
N GLN A 222 5.64 -0.55 -2.91
CA GLN A 222 4.94 -1.74 -2.48
C GLN A 222 4.29 -2.42 -3.68
N LEU A 223 4.45 -3.73 -3.76
CA LEU A 223 3.83 -4.59 -4.75
C LEU A 223 2.89 -5.57 -4.06
N SER A 224 1.73 -5.79 -4.66
CA SER A 224 0.81 -6.83 -4.26
C SER A 224 0.53 -7.72 -5.46
N PHE A 225 0.70 -9.02 -5.28
CA PHE A 225 0.44 -10.04 -6.28
C PHE A 225 -0.69 -10.91 -5.77
N ILE A 226 -1.82 -10.89 -6.43
CA ILE A 226 -2.99 -11.71 -6.10
C ILE A 226 -3.10 -12.81 -7.15
N SER A 227 -3.34 -14.04 -6.72
CA SER A 227 -3.57 -15.17 -7.62
C SER A 227 -4.50 -16.19 -6.99
N ALA A 228 -5.41 -16.74 -7.79
CA ALA A 228 -6.24 -17.85 -7.39
C ALA A 228 -5.60 -19.18 -7.83
N ILE A 229 -5.90 -20.25 -7.10
CA ILE A 229 -5.56 -21.63 -7.44
C ILE A 229 -4.11 -22.00 -7.15
N ARG A 230 -3.15 -21.13 -7.46
CA ARG A 230 -1.72 -21.37 -7.21
C ARG A 230 -1.01 -20.08 -6.80
N PRO A 231 0.06 -20.18 -6.00
CA PRO A 231 0.86 -19.03 -5.66
C PRO A 231 1.41 -18.30 -6.88
N PRO A 232 1.61 -16.97 -6.82
CA PRO A 232 2.34 -16.22 -7.84
C PRO A 232 3.72 -16.85 -8.11
N GLU A 233 4.10 -16.95 -9.38
CA GLU A 233 5.39 -17.52 -9.77
C GLU A 233 6.54 -16.64 -9.25
N GLU A 234 7.55 -17.29 -8.66
CA GLU A 234 8.68 -16.58 -8.03
C GLU A 234 9.45 -15.73 -9.05
N ALA A 235 9.74 -16.28 -10.23
CA ALA A 235 10.44 -15.56 -11.28
C ALA A 235 9.69 -14.28 -11.70
N PHE A 236 8.37 -14.37 -11.86
CA PHE A 236 7.53 -13.21 -12.19
C PHE A 236 7.56 -12.15 -11.10
N ARG A 237 7.42 -12.55 -9.80
CA ARG A 237 7.53 -11.63 -8.67
C ARG A 237 8.89 -10.94 -8.63
N ASP A 238 9.96 -11.71 -8.83
CA ASP A 238 11.34 -11.21 -8.79
C ASP A 238 11.61 -10.21 -9.90
N ASP A 239 11.19 -10.50 -11.12
CA ASP A 239 11.39 -9.62 -12.26
C ASP A 239 10.63 -8.29 -12.08
N LEU A 240 9.38 -8.36 -11.65
CA LEU A 240 8.58 -7.16 -11.45
C LEU A 240 9.05 -6.35 -10.23
N SER A 241 9.49 -7.01 -9.16
CA SER A 241 10.10 -6.35 -8.00
C SER A 241 11.39 -5.61 -8.36
N ARG A 242 12.22 -6.20 -9.23
CA ARG A 242 13.45 -5.57 -9.75
C ARG A 242 13.11 -4.36 -10.62
N THR A 243 12.08 -4.47 -11.44
CA THR A 243 11.59 -3.35 -12.27
C THR A 243 11.08 -2.20 -11.41
N ALA A 244 10.24 -2.49 -10.41
CA ALA A 244 9.72 -1.49 -9.47
C ALA A 244 10.85 -0.79 -8.68
N ALA A 245 11.84 -1.54 -8.20
CA ALA A 245 13.01 -0.98 -7.53
C ALA A 245 13.83 -0.07 -8.45
N THR A 246 13.94 -0.42 -9.73
CA THR A 246 14.66 0.41 -10.71
C THR A 246 13.92 1.71 -11.00
N ARG A 247 12.60 1.66 -11.16
CA ARG A 247 11.76 2.86 -11.30
C ARG A 247 11.84 3.77 -10.08
N LEU A 248 11.79 3.18 -8.87
CA LEU A 248 11.90 3.91 -7.61
C LEU A 248 13.21 4.71 -7.57
N ARG A 249 14.36 4.06 -7.81
CA ARG A 249 15.67 4.73 -7.85
C ARG A 249 15.74 5.83 -8.91
N ALA A 250 15.25 5.56 -10.11
CA ALA A 250 15.26 6.55 -11.18
C ALA A 250 14.42 7.80 -10.82
N ALA A 251 13.29 7.63 -10.15
CA ALA A 251 12.42 8.73 -9.74
C ALA A 251 12.97 9.52 -8.55
N THR A 252 13.71 8.87 -7.65
CA THR A 252 14.31 9.52 -6.46
C THR A 252 15.69 10.12 -6.71
N GLY A 253 16.28 9.91 -7.90
CA GLY A 253 17.59 10.47 -8.28
C GLY A 253 18.77 9.71 -7.67
N GLY A 254 18.59 8.44 -7.30
CA GLY A 254 19.61 7.56 -6.76
C GLY A 254 20.50 6.92 -7.83
#